data_bb139d865956661206970169e35edb45
#
_entry.id   bb139d865956661206970169e35edb45
#
_cell.length_a   1.000
_cell.length_b   1.000
_cell.length_c   1.000
_cell.angle_alpha   90.00
_cell.angle_beta   90.00
_cell.angle_gamma   90.00
#
_symmetry.space_group_name_H-M   'P 1'
#
loop_
_entity.id
_entity.type
_entity.pdbx_description
1 polymer ?
#
loop_
_entity_poly.entity_id
_entity_poly.type
_entity_poly.pdbx_seq_one_letter_code
_entity_poly.pdbx_strand_id
1 'polypeptide(L)'
;MQKQILAALLGAALAMPLAAQAEGSYVKLGVGPSEYKSTTDSENKTAVALAYGFSVDKNVDVELGYAHLGKLKSFDGSASVQSQSIYIAGVGNLPLTDTFSVFGKVGVAVNHFDMKSSGLGSSVSDTETKTRALLGLGLAYNFTKEIAGTLEYQYFGKVDHVKLSALTAGVKYGF
;
A
#
# COMPACT_ATOMS: atom_id res chain seq x y z
N MET A 1 -14.10 6.50 -14.35
CA MET A 1 -13.35 7.29 -13.37
C MET A 1 -12.13 6.55 -12.79
N GLN A 2 -12.20 5.24 -12.46
CA GLN A 2 -11.06 4.47 -11.90
C GLN A 2 -9.81 4.42 -12.81
N LYS A 3 -9.98 4.26 -14.12
CA LYS A 3 -8.85 4.24 -15.08
C LYS A 3 -8.12 5.59 -15.16
N GLN A 4 -8.82 6.69 -14.92
CA GLN A 4 -8.25 8.05 -14.96
C GLN A 4 -7.45 8.37 -13.70
N ILE A 5 -7.87 7.84 -12.53
CA ILE A 5 -7.14 8.01 -11.27
C ILE A 5 -5.84 7.20 -11.31
N LEU A 6 -5.89 5.97 -11.82
CA LEU A 6 -4.70 5.13 -11.99
C LEU A 6 -3.71 5.74 -13.00
N ALA A 7 -4.20 6.28 -14.11
CA ALA A 7 -3.39 6.98 -15.11
C ALA A 7 -2.81 8.29 -14.56
N ALA A 8 -3.55 9.03 -13.72
CA ALA A 8 -3.06 10.24 -13.08
C ALA A 8 -1.99 9.95 -12.02
N LEU A 9 -2.12 8.86 -11.26
CA LEU A 9 -1.12 8.42 -10.29
C LEU A 9 0.14 7.88 -10.96
N LEU A 10 0.01 7.11 -12.05
CA LEU A 10 1.17 6.70 -12.86
C LEU A 10 1.82 7.90 -13.56
N GLY A 11 1.03 8.84 -14.09
CA GLY A 11 1.53 10.05 -14.70
C GLY A 11 2.23 10.98 -13.71
N ALA A 12 1.72 11.10 -12.48
CA ALA A 12 2.37 11.85 -11.40
C ALA A 12 3.68 11.19 -10.96
N ALA A 13 3.73 9.86 -10.87
CA ALA A 13 4.96 9.13 -10.56
C ALA A 13 6.03 9.26 -11.66
N LEU A 14 5.63 9.39 -12.91
CA LEU A 14 6.53 9.61 -14.06
C LEU A 14 6.92 11.09 -14.27
N ALA A 15 6.14 12.04 -13.75
CA ALA A 15 6.41 13.47 -13.85
C ALA A 15 7.26 14.02 -12.66
N MET A 16 7.48 13.24 -11.62
CA MET A 16 8.28 13.60 -10.44
C MET A 16 9.80 13.63 -10.62
N PRO A 17 10.44 13.06 -11.67
CA PRO A 17 11.91 13.07 -11.76
C PRO A 17 12.52 14.47 -11.92
N LEU A 18 11.75 15.50 -12.21
CA LEU A 18 12.28 16.86 -12.39
C LEU A 18 12.32 17.73 -11.12
N ALA A 19 11.65 17.33 -10.05
CA ALA A 19 11.66 18.05 -8.77
C ALA A 19 12.52 17.36 -7.69
N ALA A 20 13.00 16.16 -7.95
CA ALA A 20 13.66 15.30 -6.97
C ALA A 20 15.17 15.23 -7.17
N GLN A 21 15.83 16.37 -7.18
CA GLN A 21 17.26 16.46 -6.82
C GLN A 21 17.45 16.60 -5.30
N ALA A 22 16.50 16.07 -4.51
CA ALA A 22 16.74 15.83 -3.10
C ALA A 22 17.45 14.48 -3.01
N GLU A 23 18.73 14.49 -2.73
CA GLU A 23 19.47 13.28 -2.33
C GLU A 23 18.65 12.52 -1.30
N GLY A 24 18.28 11.25 -1.61
CA GLY A 24 17.52 10.41 -0.70
C GLY A 24 16.05 10.19 -1.02
N SER A 25 15.59 10.47 -2.24
CA SER A 25 14.24 10.07 -2.69
C SER A 25 14.22 8.64 -3.23
N TYR A 26 13.08 7.97 -3.15
CA TYR A 26 12.91 6.62 -3.69
C TYR A 26 11.49 6.33 -4.16
N VAL A 27 11.39 5.36 -5.06
CA VAL A 27 10.13 4.71 -5.44
C VAL A 27 10.18 3.26 -4.99
N LYS A 28 9.07 2.75 -4.47
CA LYS A 28 8.94 1.36 -4.05
C LYS A 28 7.72 0.72 -4.71
N LEU A 29 7.91 -0.47 -5.26
CA LEU A 29 6.85 -1.32 -5.80
C LEU A 29 6.88 -2.66 -5.08
N GLY A 30 5.72 -3.12 -4.60
CA GLY A 30 5.58 -4.39 -3.90
C GLY A 30 4.35 -5.17 -4.34
N VAL A 31 4.43 -6.48 -4.25
CA VAL A 31 3.33 -7.41 -4.52
C VAL A 31 3.34 -8.53 -3.49
N GLY A 32 2.17 -9.02 -3.11
CA GLY A 32 2.05 -10.11 -2.16
C GLY A 32 0.62 -10.36 -1.70
N PRO A 33 0.40 -11.25 -0.73
CA PRO A 33 -0.92 -11.50 -0.19
C PRO A 33 -1.41 -10.33 0.68
N SER A 34 -2.69 -10.01 0.55
CA SER A 34 -3.47 -9.23 1.53
C SER A 34 -4.41 -10.15 2.27
N GLU A 35 -4.58 -9.92 3.56
CA GLU A 35 -5.48 -10.66 4.42
C GLU A 35 -6.62 -9.77 4.91
N TYR A 36 -7.84 -10.26 4.74
CA TYR A 36 -9.07 -9.71 5.29
C TYR A 36 -9.51 -10.65 6.41
N LYS A 37 -9.26 -10.29 7.66
CA LYS A 37 -9.58 -11.11 8.82
C LYS A 37 -10.77 -10.56 9.57
N SER A 38 -11.90 -11.27 9.47
CA SER A 38 -13.10 -11.08 10.30
C SER A 38 -13.03 -12.00 11.53
N THR A 39 -13.96 -11.84 12.44
CA THR A 39 -14.05 -12.69 13.65
C THR A 39 -14.31 -14.16 13.33
N THR A 40 -14.92 -14.45 12.17
CA THR A 40 -15.39 -15.80 11.80
C THR A 40 -14.68 -16.35 10.56
N ASP A 41 -14.03 -15.49 9.73
CA ASP A 41 -13.46 -15.91 8.44
C ASP A 41 -12.20 -15.10 8.09
N SER A 42 -11.33 -15.69 7.27
CA SER A 42 -10.11 -15.07 6.76
C SER A 42 -9.99 -15.34 5.26
N GLU A 43 -9.91 -14.28 4.47
CA GLU A 43 -9.72 -14.38 3.02
C GLU A 43 -8.41 -13.72 2.60
N ASN A 44 -7.66 -14.42 1.73
CA ASN A 44 -6.42 -13.93 1.14
C ASN A 44 -6.68 -13.48 -0.31
N LYS A 45 -6.15 -12.30 -0.65
CA LYS A 45 -6.16 -11.74 -2.01
C LYS A 45 -4.75 -11.27 -2.36
N THR A 46 -4.55 -10.86 -3.60
CA THR A 46 -3.27 -10.28 -4.03
C THR A 46 -3.32 -8.78 -3.84
N ALA A 47 -2.34 -8.25 -3.10
CA ALA A 47 -2.07 -6.83 -2.96
C ALA A 47 -0.98 -6.39 -3.94
N VAL A 48 -1.12 -5.15 -4.43
CA VAL A 48 -0.06 -4.42 -5.14
C VAL A 48 0.09 -3.07 -4.45
N ALA A 49 1.31 -2.73 -4.08
CA ALA A 49 1.64 -1.48 -3.40
C ALA A 49 2.64 -0.68 -4.22
N LEU A 50 2.41 0.63 -4.31
CA LEU A 50 3.32 1.61 -4.90
C LEU A 50 3.53 2.72 -3.89
N ALA A 51 4.77 3.15 -3.69
CA ALA A 51 5.07 4.26 -2.81
C ALA A 51 6.19 5.14 -3.36
N TYR A 52 6.13 6.41 -3.01
CA TYR A 52 7.18 7.39 -3.17
C TYR A 52 7.60 7.85 -1.77
N GLY A 53 8.90 7.84 -1.50
CA GLY A 53 9.46 8.31 -0.25
C GLY A 53 10.58 9.30 -0.47
N PHE A 54 10.78 10.16 0.51
CA PHE A 54 11.91 11.07 0.57
C PHE A 54 12.48 11.12 1.98
N SER A 55 13.80 11.16 2.06
CA SER A 55 14.50 11.21 3.34
C SER A 55 14.44 12.62 3.91
N VAL A 56 14.02 12.73 5.18
CA VAL A 56 14.03 13.97 5.96
C VAL A 56 15.20 14.01 6.93
N ASP A 57 15.75 12.83 7.24
CA ASP A 57 16.96 12.64 8.04
C ASP A 57 17.62 11.30 7.64
N LYS A 58 18.85 11.06 8.13
CA LYS A 58 19.65 9.86 7.81
C LYS A 58 18.88 8.54 7.99
N ASN A 59 17.98 8.49 8.97
CA ASN A 59 17.24 7.28 9.34
C ASN A 59 15.72 7.49 9.31
N VAL A 60 15.25 8.62 8.78
CA VAL A 60 13.82 8.95 8.78
C VAL A 60 13.40 9.42 7.41
N ASP A 61 12.41 8.74 6.84
CA ASP A 61 11.78 9.10 5.58
C ASP A 61 10.30 9.47 5.81
N VAL A 62 9.75 10.22 4.87
CA VAL A 62 8.30 10.38 4.69
C VAL A 62 7.90 9.66 3.42
N GLU A 63 6.87 8.82 3.51
CA GLU A 63 6.38 8.00 2.40
C GLU A 63 4.92 8.32 2.11
N LEU A 64 4.62 8.56 0.83
CA LEU A 64 3.27 8.61 0.28
C LEU A 64 3.06 7.35 -0.55
N GLY A 65 1.98 6.62 -0.30
CA GLY A 65 1.77 5.36 -1.00
C GLY A 65 0.32 5.07 -1.35
N TYR A 66 0.18 4.14 -2.27
CA TYR A 66 -1.07 3.55 -2.72
C TYR A 66 -0.98 2.04 -2.62
N ALA A 67 -2.01 1.40 -2.08
CA ALA A 67 -2.13 -0.04 -2.03
C ALA A 67 -3.48 -0.48 -2.61
N HIS A 68 -3.44 -1.35 -3.61
CA HIS A 68 -4.60 -2.12 -4.06
C HIS A 68 -4.59 -3.45 -3.33
N LEU A 69 -5.58 -3.69 -2.49
CA LEU A 69 -5.61 -4.83 -1.57
C LEU A 69 -6.43 -6.02 -2.10
N GLY A 70 -6.80 -5.95 -3.39
CA GLY A 70 -7.52 -7.00 -4.08
C GLY A 70 -9.03 -6.80 -4.10
N LYS A 71 -9.73 -7.77 -4.70
CA LYS A 71 -11.18 -7.77 -4.89
C LYS A 71 -11.78 -9.04 -4.26
N LEU A 72 -12.67 -8.85 -3.30
CA LEU A 72 -13.51 -9.90 -2.75
C LEU A 72 -14.73 -10.09 -3.67
N LYS A 73 -15.09 -11.33 -3.96
CA LYS A 73 -16.32 -11.67 -4.67
C LYS A 73 -17.17 -12.57 -3.78
N SER A 74 -18.48 -12.33 -3.74
CA SER A 74 -19.41 -13.24 -3.08
C SER A 74 -19.45 -14.59 -3.79
N PHE A 75 -19.83 -15.65 -3.09
CA PHE A 75 -19.81 -17.05 -3.58
C PHE A 75 -20.67 -17.24 -4.84
N ASP A 76 -21.75 -16.46 -5.01
CA ASP A 76 -22.63 -16.50 -6.18
C ASP A 76 -22.33 -15.43 -7.25
N GLY A 77 -21.25 -14.65 -7.06
CA GLY A 77 -20.83 -13.63 -7.99
C GLY A 77 -21.68 -12.35 -8.02
N SER A 78 -22.75 -12.27 -7.23
CA SER A 78 -23.71 -11.16 -7.23
C SER A 78 -23.19 -9.92 -6.51
N ALA A 79 -22.20 -10.05 -5.62
CA ALA A 79 -21.58 -8.94 -4.91
C ALA A 79 -20.06 -8.97 -5.03
N SER A 80 -19.44 -7.80 -5.11
CA SER A 80 -17.98 -7.66 -5.08
C SER A 80 -17.56 -6.41 -4.29
N VAL A 81 -16.54 -6.57 -3.47
CA VAL A 81 -15.91 -5.50 -2.70
C VAL A 81 -14.47 -5.35 -3.16
N GLN A 82 -14.09 -4.18 -3.63
CA GLN A 82 -12.74 -3.83 -3.98
C GLN A 82 -12.20 -2.86 -2.93
N SER A 83 -11.00 -3.14 -2.40
CA SER A 83 -10.36 -2.28 -1.41
C SER A 83 -9.11 -1.63 -1.98
N GLN A 84 -9.02 -0.31 -1.78
CA GLN A 84 -7.88 0.52 -2.14
C GLN A 84 -7.54 1.42 -0.97
N SER A 85 -6.25 1.71 -0.80
CA SER A 85 -5.76 2.57 0.28
C SER A 85 -4.76 3.58 -0.26
N ILE A 86 -4.91 4.85 0.12
CA ILE A 86 -3.90 5.87 -0.04
C ILE A 86 -3.40 6.23 1.36
N TYR A 87 -2.10 6.36 1.54
CA TYR A 87 -1.52 6.64 2.85
C TYR A 87 -0.37 7.62 2.80
N ILE A 88 -0.15 8.28 3.95
CA ILE A 88 1.07 9.01 4.27
C ILE A 88 1.63 8.47 5.57
N ALA A 89 2.95 8.24 5.61
CA ALA A 89 3.61 7.63 6.76
C ALA A 89 5.02 8.18 6.97
N GLY A 90 5.43 8.27 8.24
CA GLY A 90 6.82 8.34 8.62
C GLY A 90 7.43 6.94 8.64
N VAL A 91 8.64 6.81 8.11
CA VAL A 91 9.41 5.56 8.05
C VAL A 91 10.70 5.74 8.80
N GLY A 92 10.90 4.96 9.85
CA GLY A 92 12.16 4.89 10.57
C GLY A 92 13.00 3.72 10.07
N ASN A 93 14.22 3.98 9.63
CA ASN A 93 15.15 2.98 9.10
C ASN A 93 16.25 2.69 10.12
N LEU A 94 16.51 1.42 10.38
CA LEU A 94 17.58 0.96 11.26
C LEU A 94 18.54 0.06 10.43
N PRO A 95 19.68 0.59 9.97
CA PRO A 95 20.69 -0.22 9.31
C PRO A 95 21.32 -1.17 10.33
N LEU A 96 21.31 -2.47 10.05
CA LEU A 96 21.93 -3.50 10.87
C LEU A 96 23.33 -3.87 10.32
N THR A 97 23.48 -3.81 8.99
CA THR A 97 24.74 -3.95 8.27
C THR A 97 24.75 -2.99 7.08
N ASP A 98 25.83 -2.97 6.31
CA ASP A 98 25.94 -2.14 5.09
C ASP A 98 24.91 -2.53 4.02
N THR A 99 24.44 -3.78 4.05
CA THR A 99 23.50 -4.33 3.04
C THR A 99 22.11 -4.61 3.59
N PHE A 100 21.95 -4.73 4.91
CA PHE A 100 20.69 -5.15 5.51
C PHE A 100 20.16 -4.14 6.52
N SER A 101 18.89 -3.78 6.38
CA SER A 101 18.20 -2.87 7.29
C SER A 101 16.80 -3.36 7.66
N VAL A 102 16.35 -2.93 8.82
CA VAL A 102 14.96 -3.07 9.28
C VAL A 102 14.32 -1.69 9.22
N PHE A 103 13.06 -1.61 8.85
CA PHE A 103 12.33 -0.36 8.91
C PHE A 103 10.96 -0.53 9.56
N GLY A 104 10.55 0.51 10.27
CA GLY A 104 9.21 0.63 10.84
C GLY A 104 8.47 1.80 10.22
N LYS A 105 7.15 1.67 10.09
CA LYS A 105 6.29 2.67 9.46
C LYS A 105 5.11 2.98 10.35
N VAL A 106 4.81 4.27 10.51
CA VAL A 106 3.61 4.76 11.21
C VAL A 106 3.00 5.91 10.44
N GLY A 107 1.68 5.88 10.27
CA GLY A 107 1.01 6.89 9.48
C GLY A 107 -0.51 6.81 9.54
N VAL A 108 -1.14 7.41 8.53
CA VAL A 108 -2.58 7.37 8.32
C VAL A 108 -2.89 6.88 6.91
N ALA A 109 -3.91 6.05 6.82
CA ALA A 109 -4.41 5.49 5.58
C ALA A 109 -5.88 5.86 5.39
N VAL A 110 -6.24 6.26 4.19
CA VAL A 110 -7.60 6.47 3.73
C VAL A 110 -7.98 5.27 2.88
N ASN A 111 -8.84 4.42 3.43
CA ASN A 111 -9.29 3.20 2.79
C ASN A 111 -10.61 3.46 2.06
N HIS A 112 -10.64 3.12 0.77
CA HIS A 112 -11.81 3.19 -0.10
C HIS A 112 -12.31 1.79 -0.38
N PHE A 113 -13.60 1.58 -0.12
CA PHE A 113 -14.30 0.32 -0.38
C PHE A 113 -15.37 0.55 -1.43
N ASP A 114 -15.19 -0.03 -2.61
CA ASP A 114 -16.21 -0.04 -3.67
C ASP A 114 -17.02 -1.33 -3.56
N MET A 115 -18.25 -1.22 -3.09
CA MET A 115 -19.21 -2.31 -3.03
C MET A 115 -20.09 -2.29 -4.27
N LYS A 116 -20.14 -3.39 -5.03
CA LYS A 116 -21.03 -3.58 -6.16
C LYS A 116 -21.91 -4.79 -5.88
N SER A 117 -23.23 -4.59 -5.85
CA SER A 117 -24.22 -5.65 -5.81
C SER A 117 -25.03 -5.63 -7.10
N SER A 118 -25.10 -6.77 -7.80
CA SER A 118 -25.90 -6.94 -9.00
C SER A 118 -27.02 -7.95 -8.67
N GLY A 119 -28.23 -7.46 -8.37
CA GLY A 119 -29.45 -8.26 -8.26
C GLY A 119 -30.44 -7.87 -9.35
N LEU A 120 -31.37 -8.76 -9.67
CA LEU A 120 -32.41 -8.63 -10.72
C LEU A 120 -32.94 -7.19 -10.87
N GLY A 121 -32.39 -6.43 -11.82
CA GLY A 121 -32.91 -5.14 -12.27
C GLY A 121 -32.38 -3.89 -11.57
N SER A 122 -31.49 -3.97 -10.58
CA SER A 122 -30.89 -2.80 -9.93
C SER A 122 -29.45 -3.06 -9.53
N SER A 123 -28.54 -2.23 -10.02
CA SER A 123 -27.14 -2.20 -9.56
C SER A 123 -27.01 -1.10 -8.51
N VAL A 124 -26.76 -1.47 -7.25
CA VAL A 124 -26.43 -0.54 -6.18
C VAL A 124 -24.91 -0.50 -6.06
N SER A 125 -24.32 0.67 -6.22
CA SER A 125 -22.91 0.92 -5.90
C SER A 125 -22.86 1.85 -4.70
N ASP A 126 -22.27 1.37 -3.62
CA ASP A 126 -21.99 2.17 -2.44
C ASP A 126 -20.46 2.30 -2.29
N THR A 127 -20.01 3.50 -1.90
CA THR A 127 -18.58 3.78 -1.71
C THR A 127 -18.39 4.28 -0.30
N GLU A 128 -17.69 3.50 0.50
CA GLU A 128 -17.36 3.87 1.88
C GLU A 128 -15.89 4.26 1.99
N THR A 129 -15.62 5.38 2.65
CA THR A 129 -14.28 5.89 2.90
C THR A 129 -14.01 5.93 4.40
N LYS A 130 -12.95 5.25 4.85
CA LYS A 130 -12.55 5.20 6.27
C LYS A 130 -11.09 5.57 6.43
N THR A 131 -10.82 6.56 7.28
CA THR A 131 -9.46 6.92 7.68
C THR A 131 -9.05 6.10 8.90
N ARG A 132 -7.87 5.48 8.86
CA ARG A 132 -7.34 4.60 9.91
C ARG A 132 -5.83 4.82 10.10
N ALA A 133 -5.33 4.44 11.27
CA ALA A 133 -3.89 4.36 11.51
C ALA A 133 -3.27 3.27 10.64
N LEU A 134 -2.12 3.60 10.05
CA LEU A 134 -1.26 2.68 9.31
C LEU A 134 -0.07 2.31 10.20
N LEU A 135 0.22 1.04 10.29
CA LEU A 135 1.44 0.52 10.91
C LEU A 135 2.13 -0.42 9.91
N GLY A 136 3.44 -0.37 9.85
CA GLY A 136 4.23 -1.25 8.98
C GLY A 136 5.54 -1.66 9.66
N LEU A 137 6.02 -2.82 9.28
CA LEU A 137 7.33 -3.32 9.66
C LEU A 137 7.91 -4.06 8.45
N GLY A 138 9.19 -3.87 8.18
CA GLY A 138 9.80 -4.50 7.02
C GLY A 138 11.30 -4.64 7.13
N LEU A 139 11.82 -5.38 6.15
CA LEU A 139 13.22 -5.65 5.93
C LEU A 139 13.62 -5.11 4.58
N ALA A 140 14.82 -4.61 4.45
CA ALA A 140 15.39 -4.23 3.17
C ALA A 140 16.80 -4.80 3.02
N TYR A 141 17.08 -5.29 1.81
CA TYR A 141 18.40 -5.79 1.42
C TYR A 141 18.88 -5.00 0.20
N ASN A 142 19.98 -4.25 0.37
CA ASN A 142 20.57 -3.43 -0.66
C ASN A 142 21.41 -4.31 -1.60
N PHE A 143 21.00 -4.45 -2.86
CA PHE A 143 21.76 -5.09 -3.92
C PHE A 143 22.82 -4.13 -4.49
N THR A 144 22.43 -2.86 -4.62
CA THR A 144 23.31 -1.73 -5.00
C THR A 144 23.01 -0.56 -4.08
N LYS A 145 23.66 0.59 -4.30
CA LYS A 145 23.35 1.83 -3.57
C LYS A 145 21.94 2.35 -3.89
N GLU A 146 21.46 2.08 -5.10
CA GLU A 146 20.18 2.56 -5.61
C GLU A 146 19.06 1.52 -5.48
N ILE A 147 19.39 0.21 -5.55
CA ILE A 147 18.39 -0.86 -5.63
C ILE A 147 18.39 -1.72 -4.36
N ALA A 148 17.23 -1.83 -3.73
CA ALA A 148 17.02 -2.72 -2.61
C ALA A 148 15.78 -3.61 -2.82
N GLY A 149 15.90 -4.88 -2.43
CA GLY A 149 14.74 -5.76 -2.22
C GLY A 149 14.09 -5.46 -0.88
N THR A 150 12.77 -5.51 -0.82
CA THR A 150 12.02 -5.26 0.42
C THR A 150 11.03 -6.37 0.71
N LEU A 151 10.86 -6.68 2.00
CA LEU A 151 9.76 -7.49 2.50
C LEU A 151 9.06 -6.68 3.57
N GLU A 152 7.77 -6.40 3.41
CA GLU A 152 7.03 -5.49 4.28
C GLU A 152 5.69 -6.05 4.67
N TYR A 153 5.38 -6.04 5.96
CA TYR A 153 4.04 -6.25 6.49
C TYR A 153 3.42 -4.91 6.84
N GLN A 154 2.23 -4.63 6.28
CA GLN A 154 1.47 -3.41 6.55
C GLN A 154 0.10 -3.76 7.13
N TYR A 155 -0.29 -3.03 8.17
CA TYR A 155 -1.61 -3.07 8.77
C TYR A 155 -2.34 -1.75 8.51
N PHE A 156 -3.45 -1.81 7.78
CA PHE A 156 -4.25 -0.65 7.35
C PHE A 156 -5.40 -0.32 8.30
N GLY A 157 -5.37 -0.87 9.51
CA GLY A 157 -6.38 -0.64 10.53
C GLY A 157 -7.50 -1.66 10.50
N LYS A 158 -8.50 -1.41 11.36
CA LYS A 158 -9.71 -2.24 11.49
C LYS A 158 -10.90 -1.43 11.02
N VAL A 159 -11.69 -1.99 10.09
CA VAL A 159 -12.92 -1.41 9.57
C VAL A 159 -14.05 -2.40 9.84
N ASP A 160 -15.07 -2.00 10.57
CA ASP A 160 -16.29 -2.78 10.88
C ASP A 160 -16.02 -4.25 11.24
N HIS A 161 -15.12 -4.49 12.22
CA HIS A 161 -14.67 -5.81 12.69
C HIS A 161 -13.74 -6.58 11.75
N VAL A 162 -13.41 -6.07 10.56
CA VAL A 162 -12.44 -6.66 9.63
C VAL A 162 -11.08 -5.97 9.80
N LYS A 163 -10.04 -6.75 10.09
CA LYS A 163 -8.65 -6.31 10.06
C LYS A 163 -8.14 -6.41 8.62
N LEU A 164 -7.45 -5.37 8.18
CA LEU A 164 -6.90 -5.27 6.84
C LEU A 164 -5.38 -5.21 6.92
N SER A 165 -4.71 -6.19 6.34
CA SER A 165 -3.25 -6.26 6.32
C SER A 165 -2.73 -6.79 4.99
N ALA A 166 -1.48 -6.51 4.68
CA ALA A 166 -0.79 -7.04 3.52
C ALA A 166 0.67 -7.37 3.86
N LEU A 167 1.15 -8.48 3.31
CA LEU A 167 2.57 -8.82 3.28
C LEU A 167 3.05 -8.71 1.85
N THR A 168 3.98 -7.81 1.57
CA THR A 168 4.47 -7.56 0.21
C THR A 168 5.97 -7.77 0.12
N ALA A 169 6.40 -8.46 -0.95
CA ALA A 169 7.78 -8.46 -1.40
C ALA A 169 7.91 -7.47 -2.56
N GLY A 170 9.00 -6.70 -2.60
CA GLY A 170 9.10 -5.62 -3.54
C GLY A 170 10.53 -5.16 -3.84
N VAL A 171 10.61 -4.11 -4.64
CA VAL A 171 11.84 -3.42 -4.99
C VAL A 171 11.70 -1.94 -4.65
N LYS A 172 12.74 -1.39 -4.03
CA LYS A 172 12.95 0.03 -3.78
C LYS A 172 14.08 0.51 -4.68
N TYR A 173 13.84 1.59 -5.42
CA TYR A 173 14.82 2.29 -6.23
C TYR A 173 15.02 3.70 -5.70
N GLY A 174 16.23 4.00 -5.23
CA GLY A 174 16.66 5.31 -4.74
C GLY A 174 17.35 6.13 -5.83
N PHE A 175 17.21 7.45 -5.77
CA PHE A 175 17.84 8.40 -6.70
C PHE A 175 18.05 9.76 -6.05
#